data_f4a4ff0076a6c30e744216251530cb28
#
_entry.id   f4a4ff0076a6c30e744216251530cb28
#
_cell.length_a   1.000
_cell.length_b   1.000
_cell.length_c   1.000
_cell.angle_alpha   90.00
_cell.angle_beta   90.00
_cell.angle_gamma   90.00
#
_symmetry.space_group_name_H-M   'P 1'
#
loop_
_entity.id
_entity.type
_entity.pdbx_description
1 polymer ?
#
loop_
_entity_poly.entity_id
_entity_poly.type
_entity_poly.pdbx_seq_one_letter_code
_entity_poly.pdbx_strand_id
1 'polypeptide(L)'
;MGPTGRGTSEHFGVMDEIDLYIGAYAKSMAIIGGFVAGPKYVIDYLRYNMRSQMYAKSLPMPIVEGCLKRLEIIRSAEGDELRKKLWTVTRALQDGFRNLGFEIGPAEACVTPIFLPGNEEQAAQIAKDLRTNYKIFCSIVTYPVIPRGMIIFRIIPTAAHTLEDVNYTLNAFADVKKKLSEGKYDSDVIPDMAIW
;
A
#
# COMPACT_ATOMS: atom_id res chain seq x y z
N MET A 1 -0.44 -0.89 -10.98
CA MET A 1 -1.89 -0.94 -11.33
C MET A 1 -2.14 -1.17 -12.80
N GLY A 2 -1.24 -0.82 -13.67
CA GLY A 2 -1.41 -0.81 -15.11
C GLY A 2 -2.27 0.37 -15.61
N PRO A 3 -2.16 0.75 -16.88
CA PRO A 3 -2.88 1.90 -17.46
C PRO A 3 -4.40 1.81 -17.34
N THR A 4 -4.97 0.62 -17.54
CA THR A 4 -6.43 0.40 -17.48
C THR A 4 -6.90 -0.26 -16.18
N GLY A 5 -5.99 -0.46 -15.20
CA GLY A 5 -6.31 -1.06 -13.91
C GLY A 5 -6.27 -2.58 -13.86
N ARG A 6 -5.69 -3.24 -14.88
CA ARG A 6 -5.58 -4.70 -14.95
C ARG A 6 -4.43 -5.29 -14.13
N GLY A 7 -3.63 -4.44 -13.48
CA GLY A 7 -2.61 -4.90 -12.55
C GLY A 7 -1.18 -4.81 -13.07
N THR A 8 -0.30 -5.53 -12.37
CA THR A 8 1.15 -5.47 -12.61
C THR A 8 1.55 -6.05 -13.96
N SER A 9 0.92 -7.13 -14.39
CA SER A 9 1.19 -7.74 -15.70
C SER A 9 0.90 -6.81 -16.88
N GLU A 10 -0.17 -6.00 -16.78
CA GLU A 10 -0.46 -4.95 -17.76
C GLU A 10 0.63 -3.86 -17.73
N HIS A 11 1.07 -3.47 -16.53
CA HIS A 11 2.11 -2.45 -16.37
C HIS A 11 3.41 -2.84 -17.08
N PHE A 12 3.80 -4.10 -17.00
CA PHE A 12 5.01 -4.63 -17.63
C PHE A 12 4.80 -5.21 -19.02
N GLY A 13 3.58 -5.24 -19.54
CA GLY A 13 3.27 -5.75 -20.87
C GLY A 13 3.39 -7.27 -21.02
N VAL A 14 3.31 -8.03 -19.93
CA VAL A 14 3.51 -9.50 -19.87
C VAL A 14 2.22 -10.26 -19.57
N MET A 15 1.07 -9.71 -19.97
CA MET A 15 -0.22 -10.32 -19.65
C MET A 15 -0.39 -11.74 -20.24
N ASP A 16 0.16 -11.96 -21.42
CA ASP A 16 0.06 -13.25 -22.14
C ASP A 16 1.03 -14.32 -21.60
N GLU A 17 1.96 -13.91 -20.72
CA GLU A 17 2.96 -14.80 -20.10
C GLU A 17 2.51 -15.31 -18.72
N ILE A 18 1.35 -14.89 -18.23
CA ILE A 18 0.86 -15.22 -16.89
C ILE A 18 -0.08 -16.43 -16.96
N ASP A 19 0.32 -17.53 -16.33
CA ASP A 19 -0.50 -18.75 -16.25
C ASP A 19 -1.68 -18.61 -15.30
N LEU A 20 -1.49 -17.95 -14.13
CA LEU A 20 -2.50 -17.77 -13.09
C LEU A 20 -2.49 -16.36 -12.53
N TYR A 21 -3.65 -15.73 -12.53
CA TYR A 21 -3.89 -14.46 -11.86
C TYR A 21 -4.47 -14.70 -10.47
N ILE A 22 -3.83 -14.13 -9.46
CA ILE A 22 -4.30 -14.16 -8.07
C ILE A 22 -4.53 -12.71 -7.63
N GLY A 23 -5.70 -12.41 -7.13
CA GLY A 23 -6.04 -11.08 -6.64
C GLY A 23 -6.73 -11.11 -5.28
N ALA A 24 -6.32 -10.21 -4.40
CA ALA A 24 -7.00 -9.96 -3.12
C ALA A 24 -7.90 -8.73 -3.25
N TYR A 25 -9.18 -8.89 -2.93
CA TYR A 25 -10.13 -7.77 -2.93
C TYR A 25 -9.90 -6.76 -1.80
N ALA A 26 -9.14 -7.15 -0.78
CA ALA A 26 -8.81 -6.28 0.37
C ALA A 26 -7.90 -5.08 0.03
N LYS A 27 -7.39 -4.96 -1.18
CA LYS A 27 -6.54 -3.86 -1.66
C LYS A 27 -7.39 -2.79 -2.37
N SER A 28 -7.25 -2.64 -3.67
CA SER A 28 -7.96 -1.61 -4.45
C SER A 28 -9.49 -1.72 -4.40
N MET A 29 -10.02 -2.89 -4.17
CA MET A 29 -11.47 -3.08 -4.04
C MET A 29 -12.01 -2.86 -2.63
N ALA A 30 -11.14 -2.72 -1.60
CA ALA A 30 -11.51 -2.44 -0.21
C ALA A 30 -12.65 -3.32 0.33
N ILE A 31 -12.58 -4.64 0.06
CA ILE A 31 -13.62 -5.61 0.45
C ILE A 31 -12.95 -6.97 0.71
N ILE A 32 -13.57 -7.81 1.54
CA ILE A 32 -13.05 -9.15 1.83
C ILE A 32 -13.13 -10.08 0.61
N GLY A 33 -12.22 -11.05 0.55
CA GLY A 33 -12.20 -12.07 -0.49
C GLY A 33 -11.03 -11.92 -1.46
N GLY A 34 -11.09 -12.71 -2.51
CA GLY A 34 -10.08 -12.76 -3.56
C GLY A 34 -10.52 -13.66 -4.69
N PHE A 35 -9.67 -13.80 -5.69
CA PHE A 35 -9.91 -14.64 -6.84
C PHE A 35 -8.65 -15.32 -7.33
N VAL A 36 -8.84 -16.44 -8.01
CA VAL A 36 -7.85 -17.06 -8.89
C VAL A 36 -8.48 -17.20 -10.26
N ALA A 37 -7.76 -16.78 -11.30
CA ALA A 37 -8.20 -16.92 -12.68
C ALA A 37 -7.08 -17.52 -13.54
N GLY A 38 -7.42 -18.38 -14.49
CA GLY A 38 -6.48 -19.07 -15.37
C GLY A 38 -7.16 -20.12 -16.22
N PRO A 39 -6.40 -21.07 -16.80
CA PRO A 39 -6.94 -22.13 -17.63
C PRO A 39 -7.99 -22.97 -16.89
N LYS A 40 -9.08 -23.29 -17.60
CA LYS A 40 -10.23 -23.98 -17.01
C LYS A 40 -9.86 -25.24 -16.24
N TYR A 41 -8.99 -26.07 -16.79
CA TYR A 41 -8.58 -27.33 -16.14
C TYR A 41 -7.87 -27.13 -14.80
N VAL A 42 -7.07 -26.05 -14.66
CA VAL A 42 -6.43 -25.69 -13.39
C VAL A 42 -7.47 -25.19 -12.39
N ILE A 43 -8.37 -24.33 -12.82
CA ILE A 43 -9.41 -23.79 -11.94
C ILE A 43 -10.37 -24.90 -11.48
N ASP A 44 -10.73 -25.83 -12.36
CA ASP A 44 -11.55 -27.00 -11.99
C ASP A 44 -10.78 -27.88 -10.97
N TYR A 45 -9.49 -28.15 -11.20
CA TYR A 45 -8.69 -28.89 -10.24
C TYR A 45 -8.65 -28.20 -8.86
N LEU A 46 -8.40 -26.90 -8.81
CA LEU A 46 -8.39 -26.12 -7.56
C LEU A 46 -9.75 -26.20 -6.85
N ARG A 47 -10.83 -26.07 -7.59
CA ARG A 47 -12.20 -26.09 -7.04
C ARG A 47 -12.51 -27.40 -6.31
N TYR A 48 -12.04 -28.53 -6.81
CA TYR A 48 -12.30 -29.84 -6.22
C TYR A 48 -11.23 -30.33 -5.23
N ASN A 49 -10.05 -29.73 -5.23
CA ASN A 49 -8.93 -30.22 -4.41
C ASN A 49 -8.47 -29.22 -3.34
N MET A 50 -8.80 -27.95 -3.46
CA MET A 50 -8.38 -26.94 -2.49
C MET A 50 -9.29 -26.98 -1.26
N ARG A 51 -8.77 -27.47 -0.13
CA ARG A 51 -9.54 -27.64 1.11
C ARG A 51 -10.14 -26.34 1.62
N SER A 52 -9.42 -25.22 1.53
CA SER A 52 -9.90 -23.89 1.90
C SER A 52 -11.09 -23.43 1.05
N GLN A 53 -11.23 -23.92 -0.18
CA GLN A 53 -12.39 -23.69 -1.04
C GLN A 53 -13.55 -24.62 -0.67
N MET A 54 -13.28 -25.90 -0.47
CA MET A 54 -14.31 -26.91 -0.21
C MET A 54 -15.00 -26.73 1.15
N TYR A 55 -14.25 -26.32 2.17
CA TYR A 55 -14.75 -26.21 3.55
C TYR A 55 -15.00 -24.76 4.00
N ALA A 56 -14.81 -23.78 3.12
CA ALA A 56 -15.17 -22.40 3.37
C ALA A 56 -16.61 -22.09 2.94
N LYS A 57 -17.13 -20.98 3.43
CA LYS A 57 -18.42 -20.45 2.97
C LYS A 57 -18.20 -19.49 1.80
N SER A 58 -19.20 -19.40 0.93
CA SER A 58 -19.23 -18.41 -0.15
C SER A 58 -19.23 -16.98 0.41
N LEU A 59 -18.75 -16.03 -0.39
CA LEU A 59 -18.89 -14.63 -0.05
C LEU A 59 -20.38 -14.25 0.07
N PRO A 60 -20.75 -13.45 1.07
CA PRO A 60 -22.11 -12.92 1.18
C PRO A 60 -22.50 -12.11 -0.05
N MET A 61 -23.76 -12.18 -0.47
CA MET A 61 -24.24 -11.48 -1.68
C MET A 61 -23.95 -9.99 -1.69
N PRO A 62 -24.12 -9.22 -0.60
CA PRO A 62 -23.75 -7.79 -0.59
C PRO A 62 -22.26 -7.53 -0.91
N ILE A 63 -21.38 -8.46 -0.54
CA ILE A 63 -19.95 -8.39 -0.86
C ILE A 63 -19.73 -8.62 -2.36
N VAL A 64 -20.42 -9.57 -2.96
CA VAL A 64 -20.35 -9.85 -4.40
C VAL A 64 -20.87 -8.67 -5.21
N GLU A 65 -22.02 -8.13 -4.85
CA GLU A 65 -22.62 -6.93 -5.45
C GLU A 65 -21.63 -5.73 -5.37
N GLY A 66 -21.05 -5.51 -4.20
CA GLY A 66 -20.03 -4.49 -4.00
C GLY A 66 -18.78 -4.69 -4.86
N CYS A 67 -18.33 -5.94 -5.08
CA CYS A 67 -17.22 -6.25 -5.99
C CYS A 67 -17.59 -5.92 -7.45
N LEU A 68 -18.78 -6.30 -7.89
CA LEU A 68 -19.24 -6.03 -9.25
C LEU A 68 -19.31 -4.52 -9.53
N LYS A 69 -19.86 -3.74 -8.58
CA LYS A 69 -19.90 -2.27 -8.72
C LYS A 69 -18.52 -1.63 -8.78
N ARG A 70 -17.59 -2.09 -7.95
CA ARG A 70 -16.20 -1.59 -7.99
C ARG A 70 -15.50 -1.95 -9.29
N LEU A 71 -15.75 -3.15 -9.82
CA LEU A 71 -15.21 -3.57 -11.12
C LEU A 71 -15.77 -2.71 -12.26
N GLU A 72 -17.05 -2.38 -12.22
CA GLU A 72 -17.69 -1.43 -13.15
C GLU A 72 -16.99 -0.06 -13.10
N ILE A 73 -16.78 0.50 -11.91
CA ILE A 73 -16.07 1.78 -11.73
C ILE A 73 -14.64 1.68 -12.28
N ILE A 74 -13.89 0.63 -11.95
CA ILE A 74 -12.51 0.44 -12.42
C ILE A 74 -12.43 0.46 -13.95
N ARG A 75 -13.45 -0.06 -14.63
CA ARG A 75 -13.53 -0.14 -16.10
C ARG A 75 -14.12 1.11 -16.77
N SER A 76 -14.59 2.07 -16.00
CA SER A 76 -15.25 3.27 -16.51
C SER A 76 -14.28 4.45 -16.66
N ALA A 77 -14.75 5.52 -17.31
CA ALA A 77 -14.02 6.79 -17.38
C ALA A 77 -13.76 7.39 -15.97
N GLU A 78 -14.66 7.15 -15.00
CA GLU A 78 -14.43 7.53 -13.60
C GLU A 78 -13.19 6.83 -13.03
N GLY A 79 -13.04 5.53 -13.30
CA GLY A 79 -11.85 4.77 -12.89
C GLY A 79 -10.56 5.28 -13.52
N ASP A 80 -10.60 5.73 -14.78
CA ASP A 80 -9.47 6.37 -15.45
C ASP A 80 -9.05 7.66 -14.74
N GLU A 81 -10.00 8.50 -14.39
CA GLU A 81 -9.74 9.75 -13.66
C GLU A 81 -9.22 9.50 -12.24
N LEU A 82 -9.76 8.51 -11.54
CA LEU A 82 -9.25 8.12 -10.21
C LEU A 82 -7.80 7.61 -10.29
N ARG A 83 -7.45 6.83 -11.31
CA ARG A 83 -6.07 6.39 -11.53
C ARG A 83 -5.13 7.55 -11.83
N LYS A 84 -5.53 8.49 -12.67
CA LYS A 84 -4.75 9.71 -12.96
C LYS A 84 -4.50 10.52 -11.69
N LYS A 85 -5.54 10.78 -10.89
CA LYS A 85 -5.42 11.50 -9.61
C LYS A 85 -4.46 10.78 -8.67
N LEU A 86 -4.61 9.46 -8.49
CA LEU A 86 -3.72 8.67 -7.66
C LEU A 86 -2.25 8.81 -8.08
N TRP A 87 -1.97 8.70 -9.38
CA TRP A 87 -0.60 8.84 -9.88
C TRP A 87 -0.05 10.27 -9.75
N THR A 88 -0.88 11.29 -9.90
CA THR A 88 -0.49 12.68 -9.66
C THR A 88 -0.01 12.88 -8.21
N VAL A 89 -0.81 12.43 -7.26
CA VAL A 89 -0.46 12.49 -5.82
C VAL A 89 0.78 11.64 -5.52
N THR A 90 0.83 10.42 -6.06
CA THR A 90 1.97 9.50 -5.83
C THR A 90 3.27 10.09 -6.32
N ARG A 91 3.33 10.61 -7.55
CA ARG A 91 4.53 11.22 -8.11
C ARG A 91 4.97 12.45 -7.32
N ALA A 92 4.03 13.32 -6.96
CA ALA A 92 4.32 14.49 -6.15
C ALA A 92 4.94 14.11 -4.78
N LEU A 93 4.43 13.06 -4.13
CA LEU A 93 5.02 12.51 -2.90
C LEU A 93 6.42 11.96 -3.14
N GLN A 94 6.59 11.12 -4.16
CA GLN A 94 7.88 10.51 -4.48
C GLN A 94 8.95 11.55 -4.79
N ASP A 95 8.63 12.53 -5.62
CA ASP A 95 9.55 13.61 -5.97
C ASP A 95 9.86 14.50 -4.75
N GLY A 96 8.86 14.81 -3.95
CA GLY A 96 9.03 15.55 -2.70
C GLY A 96 9.94 14.83 -1.70
N PHE A 97 9.77 13.52 -1.51
CA PHE A 97 10.65 12.74 -0.62
C PHE A 97 12.09 12.67 -1.15
N ARG A 98 12.30 12.49 -2.46
CA ARG A 98 13.65 12.57 -3.05
C ARG A 98 14.28 13.93 -2.84
N ASN A 99 13.53 15.01 -3.04
CA ASN A 99 14.02 16.39 -2.82
C ASN A 99 14.38 16.66 -1.36
N LEU A 100 13.67 16.02 -0.41
CA LEU A 100 14.02 16.07 1.01
C LEU A 100 15.21 15.14 1.36
N GLY A 101 15.76 14.43 0.39
CA GLY A 101 16.88 13.50 0.56
C GLY A 101 16.51 12.23 1.34
N PHE A 102 15.29 11.73 1.17
CA PHE A 102 14.92 10.39 1.63
C PHE A 102 15.24 9.35 0.56
N GLU A 103 15.71 8.20 0.99
CA GLU A 103 15.84 7.03 0.13
C GLU A 103 14.46 6.37 -0.01
N ILE A 104 13.99 6.21 -1.26
CA ILE A 104 12.70 5.58 -1.56
C ILE A 104 12.80 4.45 -2.60
N GLY A 105 14.03 4.09 -2.99
CA GLY A 105 14.26 3.12 -4.05
C GLY A 105 13.70 3.54 -5.41
N PRO A 106 13.49 2.60 -6.33
CA PRO A 106 12.91 2.89 -7.66
C PRO A 106 11.47 3.39 -7.58
N ALA A 107 10.69 2.98 -6.57
CA ALA A 107 9.35 3.46 -6.27
C ALA A 107 8.40 3.48 -7.48
N GLU A 108 8.29 2.35 -8.20
CA GLU A 108 7.43 2.20 -9.38
C GLU A 108 5.95 1.94 -9.06
N ALA A 109 5.61 1.77 -7.78
CA ALA A 109 4.25 1.52 -7.30
C ALA A 109 3.64 2.77 -6.65
N CYS A 110 2.32 2.74 -6.44
CA CYS A 110 1.63 3.79 -5.67
C CYS A 110 2.03 3.78 -4.18
N VAL A 111 2.48 2.65 -3.66
CA VAL A 111 3.05 2.55 -2.32
C VAL A 111 4.49 3.05 -2.38
N THR A 112 4.78 4.11 -1.66
CA THR A 112 6.12 4.70 -1.60
C THR A 112 6.81 4.27 -0.30
N PRO A 113 7.86 3.46 -0.37
CA PRO A 113 8.65 3.12 0.80
C PRO A 113 9.59 4.28 1.12
N ILE A 114 9.75 4.61 2.39
CA ILE A 114 10.77 5.54 2.90
C ILE A 114 11.71 4.73 3.76
N PHE A 115 12.95 4.60 3.33
CA PHE A 115 13.98 3.86 4.04
C PHE A 115 14.70 4.77 5.02
N LEU A 116 14.80 4.34 6.28
CA LEU A 116 15.55 5.03 7.32
C LEU A 116 16.44 4.02 8.05
N PRO A 117 17.65 4.43 8.48
CA PRO A 117 18.40 3.65 9.46
C PRO A 117 17.67 3.71 10.81
N GLY A 118 17.67 2.62 11.56
CA GLY A 118 17.06 2.59 12.89
C GLY A 118 16.64 1.20 13.34
N ASN A 119 16.03 1.17 14.51
CA ASN A 119 15.51 -0.03 15.16
C ASN A 119 13.98 0.05 15.33
N GLU A 120 13.39 -0.98 15.95
CA GLU A 120 11.95 -1.08 16.13
C GLU A 120 11.41 0.01 17.08
N GLU A 121 12.19 0.35 18.11
CA GLU A 121 11.85 1.37 19.11
C GLU A 121 11.77 2.76 18.44
N GLN A 122 12.76 3.11 17.64
CA GLN A 122 12.76 4.36 16.86
C GLN A 122 11.60 4.39 15.86
N ALA A 123 11.33 3.28 15.17
CA ALA A 123 10.20 3.18 14.25
C ALA A 123 8.87 3.45 14.96
N ALA A 124 8.68 2.89 16.15
CA ALA A 124 7.48 3.09 16.95
C ALA A 124 7.35 4.54 17.47
N GLN A 125 8.46 5.16 17.91
CA GLN A 125 8.48 6.57 18.32
C GLN A 125 8.09 7.51 17.18
N ILE A 126 8.69 7.32 16.00
CA ILE A 126 8.38 8.11 14.80
C ILE A 126 6.91 7.92 14.39
N ALA A 127 6.40 6.68 14.37
CA ALA A 127 5.01 6.42 14.03
C ALA A 127 4.04 7.07 15.01
N LYS A 128 4.35 7.03 16.31
CA LYS A 128 3.57 7.71 17.34
C LYS A 128 3.57 9.22 17.12
N ASP A 129 4.73 9.83 16.85
CA ASP A 129 4.84 11.26 16.58
C ASP A 129 4.02 11.66 15.35
N LEU A 130 4.19 10.96 14.22
CA LEU A 130 3.40 11.17 12.99
C LEU A 130 1.90 11.09 13.26
N ARG A 131 1.46 10.08 14.00
CA ARG A 131 0.04 9.88 14.32
C ARG A 131 -0.51 10.93 15.28
N THR A 132 0.22 11.21 16.37
CA THR A 132 -0.26 12.07 17.45
C THR A 132 -0.20 13.54 17.08
N ASN A 133 0.93 13.99 16.53
CA ASN A 133 1.20 15.41 16.31
C ASN A 133 0.83 15.86 14.89
N TYR A 134 1.02 14.98 13.88
CA TYR A 134 0.74 15.32 12.49
C TYR A 134 -0.52 14.66 11.92
N LYS A 135 -1.21 13.79 12.69
CA LYS A 135 -2.40 13.06 12.23
C LYS A 135 -2.17 12.22 10.96
N ILE A 136 -0.93 11.84 10.72
CA ILE A 136 -0.55 10.99 9.59
C ILE A 136 -0.48 9.54 10.06
N PHE A 137 -1.25 8.68 9.40
CA PHE A 137 -1.20 7.25 9.59
C PHE A 137 -0.43 6.61 8.43
N CYS A 138 0.67 5.93 8.75
CA CYS A 138 1.44 5.13 7.81
C CYS A 138 1.83 3.79 8.43
N SER A 139 2.04 2.79 7.59
CA SER A 139 2.47 1.48 8.07
C SER A 139 3.99 1.41 8.16
N ILE A 140 4.46 0.69 9.19
CA ILE A 140 5.88 0.46 9.44
C ILE A 140 6.24 -0.97 9.03
N VAL A 141 7.47 -1.15 8.53
CA VAL A 141 8.07 -2.46 8.32
C VAL A 141 9.42 -2.47 9.01
N THR A 142 9.66 -3.51 9.81
CA THR A 142 10.88 -3.73 10.58
C THR A 142 11.32 -5.19 10.47
N TYR A 143 12.40 -5.55 11.13
CA TYR A 143 12.77 -6.95 11.30
C TYR A 143 11.57 -7.76 11.89
N PRO A 144 11.33 -9.02 11.47
CA PRO A 144 12.13 -9.86 10.56
C PRO A 144 11.81 -9.72 9.08
N VAL A 145 10.93 -8.82 8.67
CA VAL A 145 10.53 -8.64 7.26
C VAL A 145 11.65 -8.03 6.43
N ILE A 146 12.45 -7.18 7.06
CA ILE A 146 13.64 -6.53 6.49
C ILE A 146 14.84 -6.72 7.43
N PRO A 147 16.08 -6.50 6.95
CA PRO A 147 17.26 -6.61 7.79
C PRO A 147 17.24 -5.68 9.01
N ARG A 148 17.89 -6.12 10.09
CA ARG A 148 18.08 -5.28 11.29
C ARG A 148 18.87 -4.03 10.96
N GLY A 149 18.58 -2.94 11.67
CA GLY A 149 19.21 -1.65 11.47
C GLY A 149 18.55 -0.80 10.39
N MET A 150 17.44 -1.28 9.83
CA MET A 150 16.64 -0.57 8.84
C MET A 150 15.17 -0.58 9.25
N ILE A 151 14.50 0.52 8.97
CA ILE A 151 13.04 0.68 9.08
C ILE A 151 12.48 1.22 7.77
N ILE A 152 11.27 0.81 7.43
CA ILE A 152 10.57 1.33 6.25
C ILE A 152 9.22 1.89 6.68
N PHE A 153 8.96 3.16 6.36
CA PHE A 153 7.61 3.71 6.40
C PHE A 153 6.99 3.59 5.01
N ARG A 154 5.80 2.99 4.92
CA ARG A 154 5.09 2.86 3.65
C ARG A 154 4.02 3.94 3.57
N ILE A 155 4.19 4.87 2.68
CA ILE A 155 3.21 5.91 2.37
C ILE A 155 2.29 5.40 1.27
N ILE A 156 0.99 5.38 1.55
CA ILE A 156 -0.02 4.76 0.69
C ILE A 156 -1.09 5.81 0.36
N PRO A 157 -0.85 6.65 -0.64
CA PRO A 157 -1.85 7.63 -1.07
C PRO A 157 -3.06 6.95 -1.71
N THR A 158 -4.16 7.66 -1.76
CA THR A 158 -5.38 7.30 -2.48
C THR A 158 -5.76 8.41 -3.45
N ALA A 159 -6.69 8.16 -4.36
CA ALA A 159 -7.22 9.17 -5.27
C ALA A 159 -8.04 10.29 -4.57
N ALA A 160 -8.32 10.12 -3.27
CA ALA A 160 -9.00 11.14 -2.47
C ALA A 160 -8.05 12.19 -1.89
N HIS A 161 -6.75 11.90 -1.81
CA HIS A 161 -5.74 12.86 -1.34
C HIS A 161 -5.50 13.96 -2.37
N THR A 162 -5.12 15.13 -1.87
CA THR A 162 -4.84 16.33 -2.63
C THR A 162 -3.34 16.67 -2.65
N LEU A 163 -2.94 17.63 -3.45
CA LEU A 163 -1.56 18.15 -3.41
C LEU A 163 -1.27 18.95 -2.11
N GLU A 164 -2.31 19.44 -1.43
CA GLU A 164 -2.17 20.05 -0.12
C GLU A 164 -1.80 18.98 0.93
N ASP A 165 -2.45 17.83 0.89
CA ASP A 165 -2.09 16.68 1.75
C ASP A 165 -0.65 16.20 1.48
N VAL A 166 -0.21 16.25 0.21
CA VAL A 166 1.19 15.96 -0.14
C VAL A 166 2.13 16.93 0.55
N ASN A 167 1.91 18.23 0.39
CA ASN A 167 2.76 19.26 1.01
C ASN A 167 2.77 19.14 2.53
N TYR A 168 1.62 18.90 3.14
CA TYR A 168 1.51 18.67 4.57
C TYR A 168 2.35 17.47 5.02
N THR A 169 2.23 16.35 4.29
CA THR A 169 2.99 15.13 4.59
C THR A 169 4.50 15.34 4.45
N LEU A 170 4.93 16.02 3.40
CA LEU A 170 6.35 16.30 3.19
C LEU A 170 6.94 17.21 4.30
N ASN A 171 6.21 18.22 4.75
CA ASN A 171 6.61 19.07 5.86
C ASN A 171 6.73 18.27 7.16
N ALA A 172 5.78 17.39 7.46
CA ALA A 172 5.83 16.52 8.63
C ALA A 172 7.06 15.60 8.60
N PHE A 173 7.37 15.02 7.45
CA PHE A 173 8.55 14.16 7.31
C PHE A 173 9.87 14.93 7.33
N ALA A 174 9.91 16.18 6.87
CA ALA A 174 11.06 17.06 7.04
C ALA A 174 11.36 17.30 8.53
N ASP A 175 10.32 17.56 9.33
CA ASP A 175 10.43 17.69 10.79
C ASP A 175 10.87 16.37 11.45
N VAL A 176 10.31 15.24 11.03
CA VAL A 176 10.74 13.91 11.52
C VAL A 176 12.22 13.68 11.21
N LYS A 177 12.68 14.01 10.01
CA LYS A 177 14.11 13.90 9.63
C LYS A 177 15.00 14.73 10.53
N LYS A 178 14.61 15.97 10.83
CA LYS A 178 15.32 16.85 11.76
C LYS A 178 15.36 16.27 13.17
N LYS A 179 14.23 15.84 13.71
CA LYS A 179 14.13 15.23 15.04
C LYS A 179 14.98 13.96 15.14
N LEU A 180 15.02 13.15 14.07
CA LEU A 180 15.84 11.94 14.01
C LEU A 180 17.34 12.31 14.07
N SER A 181 17.77 13.33 13.32
CA SER A 181 19.16 13.81 13.37
C SER A 181 19.56 14.44 14.72
N GLU A 182 18.59 14.91 15.49
CA GLU A 182 18.77 15.45 16.83
C GLU A 182 18.69 14.38 17.95
N GLY A 183 18.53 13.10 17.59
CA GLY A 183 18.42 11.99 18.55
C GLY A 183 17.11 11.97 19.36
N LYS A 184 16.07 12.66 18.93
CA LYS A 184 14.80 12.78 19.68
C LYS A 184 13.97 11.49 19.71
N TYR A 185 14.33 10.53 18.90
CA TYR A 185 13.71 9.21 18.87
C TYR A 185 14.61 8.11 19.45
N ASP A 186 15.73 8.48 20.05
CA ASP A 186 16.63 7.53 20.71
C ASP A 186 16.05 7.17 22.09
N SER A 187 15.34 6.06 22.12
CA SER A 187 14.68 5.52 23.29
C SER A 187 14.67 4.00 23.20
N ASP A 188 15.03 3.36 24.30
CA ASP A 188 14.98 1.90 24.44
C ASP A 188 13.57 1.38 24.79
N VAL A 189 12.57 2.26 24.82
CA VAL A 189 11.19 1.92 25.19
C VAL A 189 10.28 2.06 23.98
N ILE A 190 9.61 0.96 23.63
CA ILE A 190 8.52 1.01 22.67
C ILE A 190 7.35 1.78 23.31
N PRO A 191 6.94 2.91 22.73
CA PRO A 191 5.85 3.69 23.30
C PRO A 191 4.54 2.90 23.24
N ASP A 192 3.70 3.10 24.24
CA ASP A 192 2.32 2.61 24.18
C ASP A 192 1.62 3.24 22.96
N MET A 193 1.47 2.44 21.96
CA MET A 193 0.72 2.77 20.74
C MET A 193 -0.74 2.43 21.02
N ALA A 194 -1.44 3.27 21.78
CA ALA A 194 -2.89 3.15 21.89
C ALA A 194 -3.46 3.06 20.47
N ILE A 195 -3.89 1.86 20.10
CA ILE A 195 -4.22 1.51 18.70
C ILE A 195 -5.60 2.06 18.31
N TRP A 196 -6.27 2.84 19.16
CA TRP A 196 -7.65 3.32 18.92
C TRP A 196 -7.86 4.73 19.39
#